data_6b45fb5238046d72a9f0c6a2a0176da5
#
_entry.id   6b45fb5238046d72a9f0c6a2a0176da5
#
_cell.length_a   1.000
_cell.length_b   1.000
_cell.length_c   1.000
_cell.angle_alpha   90.00
_cell.angle_beta   90.00
_cell.angle_gamma   90.00
#
_symmetry.space_group_name_H-M   'P 1'
#
loop_
_entity.id
_entity.type
_entity.pdbx_description
1 polymer ?
#
loop_
_entity_poly.entity_id
_entity_poly.type
_entity_poly.pdbx_seq_one_letter_code
_entity_poly.pdbx_strand_id
1 'polypeptide(L)'
;MNNYQQLIDFLPPLSNFRNDISGTITSYRINQSQIENTERPALVFLHGFNGSSKSWACQFAHFNNHTVIAIDAPGFGESQSVEGGMVAIADEVAALIASLVSGEVVIIGHSMGGMLAQVLGATHPATCQAIILSCTHKGRAQPFGSPLGAAVLERIQQREVMDDASYGVLRVGKMLSGEIDPQVMAFLAAVAGEIRVEGIRCGGFAMQYLDTSLFLDKITAPVAIFTGGDDVVIKPDAAAALKAGLPQAHHWLLADVGHAPYCEDAASFNAAIEAFLDKVLAR
;
A
#
# COMPACT_ATOMS: atom_id res chain seq x y z
N MET A 1 5.16 -23.95 4.16
CA MET A 1 6.11 -22.97 3.56
C MET A 1 5.44 -22.43 2.30
N ASN A 2 5.19 -21.14 2.24
CA ASN A 2 4.63 -20.53 1.04
C ASN A 2 5.73 -20.48 -0.03
N ASN A 3 5.51 -21.12 -1.18
CA ASN A 3 6.38 -20.92 -2.33
C ASN A 3 5.97 -19.61 -3.00
N TYR A 4 6.62 -18.51 -2.66
CA TYR A 4 6.30 -17.16 -3.16
C TYR A 4 6.36 -17.08 -4.69
N GLN A 5 7.24 -17.85 -5.35
CA GLN A 5 7.25 -17.90 -6.81
C GLN A 5 5.94 -18.46 -7.35
N GLN A 6 5.42 -19.53 -6.75
CA GLN A 6 4.10 -20.06 -7.15
C GLN A 6 2.98 -19.04 -6.91
N LEU A 7 3.03 -18.29 -5.79
CA LEU A 7 2.04 -17.25 -5.52
C LEU A 7 2.07 -16.13 -6.58
N ILE A 8 3.26 -15.74 -7.05
CA ILE A 8 3.40 -14.77 -8.15
C ILE A 8 2.82 -15.33 -9.45
N ASP A 9 3.10 -16.59 -9.75
CA ASP A 9 2.63 -17.27 -10.97
C ASP A 9 1.10 -17.41 -11.02
N PHE A 10 0.45 -17.44 -9.85
CA PHE A 10 -1.01 -17.50 -9.71
C PHE A 10 -1.68 -16.14 -9.55
N LEU A 11 -0.93 -15.03 -9.55
CA LEU A 11 -1.53 -13.71 -9.52
C LEU A 11 -2.46 -13.49 -10.73
N PRO A 12 -3.60 -12.81 -10.54
CA PRO A 12 -4.43 -12.40 -11.65
C PRO A 12 -3.62 -11.61 -12.70
N PRO A 13 -3.98 -11.68 -13.98
CA PRO A 13 -3.31 -10.91 -15.02
C PRO A 13 -3.39 -9.41 -14.70
N LEU A 14 -2.36 -8.68 -15.14
CA LEU A 14 -2.36 -7.22 -15.05
C LEU A 14 -3.39 -6.65 -16.01
N SER A 15 -4.18 -5.69 -15.53
CA SER A 15 -5.18 -4.94 -16.29
C SER A 15 -4.87 -3.45 -16.21
N ASN A 16 -5.36 -2.69 -17.17
CA ASN A 16 -5.18 -1.24 -17.24
C ASN A 16 -6.53 -0.53 -17.27
N PHE A 17 -6.63 0.52 -16.47
CA PHE A 17 -7.74 1.46 -16.47
C PHE A 17 -7.25 2.80 -17.03
N ARG A 18 -7.99 3.37 -17.96
CA ARG A 18 -7.77 4.75 -18.42
C ARG A 18 -8.82 5.65 -17.79
N ASN A 19 -8.40 6.63 -17.05
CA ASN A 19 -9.29 7.65 -16.51
C ASN A 19 -9.76 8.58 -17.63
N ASP A 20 -11.06 8.67 -17.85
CA ASP A 20 -11.64 9.47 -18.94
C ASP A 20 -11.43 10.99 -18.76
N ILE A 21 -11.18 11.44 -17.52
CA ILE A 21 -10.99 12.87 -17.21
C ILE A 21 -9.53 13.29 -17.42
N SER A 22 -8.60 12.57 -16.78
CA SER A 22 -7.16 12.89 -16.83
C SER A 22 -6.44 12.27 -18.04
N GLY A 23 -7.00 11.20 -18.60
CA GLY A 23 -6.35 10.35 -19.60
C GLY A 23 -5.26 9.44 -19.04
N THR A 24 -5.00 9.48 -17.73
CA THR A 24 -3.98 8.68 -17.06
C THR A 24 -4.31 7.19 -17.10
N ILE A 25 -3.29 6.34 -17.29
CA ILE A 25 -3.44 4.89 -17.23
C ILE A 25 -2.91 4.40 -15.88
N THR A 26 -3.76 3.66 -15.15
CA THR A 26 -3.43 3.00 -13.89
C THR A 26 -3.56 1.50 -14.05
N SER A 27 -2.47 0.75 -13.75
CA SER A 27 -2.46 -0.70 -13.79
C SER A 27 -2.92 -1.29 -12.45
N TYR A 28 -3.56 -2.47 -12.52
CA TYR A 28 -4.08 -3.17 -11.37
C TYR A 28 -4.24 -4.66 -11.63
N ARG A 29 -4.42 -5.44 -10.57
CA ARG A 29 -4.82 -6.86 -10.62
C ARG A 29 -6.13 -7.03 -9.89
N ILE A 30 -6.99 -7.90 -10.40
CA ILE A 30 -8.29 -8.23 -9.79
C ILE A 30 -8.57 -9.73 -9.97
N ASN A 31 -9.08 -10.39 -8.95
CA ASN A 31 -9.54 -11.77 -9.06
C ASN A 31 -10.95 -11.80 -9.69
N GLN A 32 -11.05 -12.13 -10.96
CA GLN A 32 -12.29 -12.07 -11.74
C GLN A 32 -13.40 -13.01 -11.21
N SER A 33 -13.04 -14.09 -10.52
CA SER A 33 -14.01 -15.10 -10.04
C SER A 33 -14.98 -14.59 -8.96
N GLN A 34 -14.70 -13.42 -8.37
CA GLN A 34 -15.43 -12.87 -7.23
C GLN A 34 -16.16 -11.56 -7.53
N ILE A 35 -16.12 -11.07 -8.76
CA ILE A 35 -16.73 -9.78 -9.16
C ILE A 35 -18.26 -9.75 -8.88
N GLU A 36 -18.92 -10.90 -8.90
CA GLU A 36 -20.37 -10.99 -8.67
C GLU A 36 -20.75 -11.14 -7.17
N ASN A 37 -19.76 -11.28 -6.27
CA ASN A 37 -20.04 -11.43 -4.84
C ASN A 37 -20.27 -10.06 -4.18
N THR A 38 -21.52 -9.58 -4.24
CA THR A 38 -21.93 -8.30 -3.64
C THR A 38 -22.23 -8.39 -2.13
N GLU A 39 -22.18 -9.57 -1.53
CA GLU A 39 -22.46 -9.76 -0.09
C GLU A 39 -21.27 -9.39 0.80
N ARG A 40 -20.08 -9.34 0.24
CA ARG A 40 -18.83 -8.99 0.95
C ARG A 40 -18.20 -7.76 0.34
N PRO A 41 -17.53 -6.90 1.14
CA PRO A 41 -16.82 -5.75 0.61
C PRO A 41 -15.67 -6.18 -0.30
N ALA A 42 -15.38 -5.39 -1.31
CA ALA A 42 -14.15 -5.52 -2.07
C ALA A 42 -12.96 -5.07 -1.21
N LEU A 43 -11.86 -5.81 -1.27
CA LEU A 43 -10.61 -5.49 -0.57
C LEU A 43 -9.64 -4.86 -1.57
N VAL A 44 -9.34 -3.58 -1.37
CA VAL A 44 -8.42 -2.82 -2.23
C VAL A 44 -7.09 -2.63 -1.52
N PHE A 45 -6.03 -3.15 -2.11
CA PHE A 45 -4.69 -3.16 -1.55
C PHE A 45 -3.79 -2.12 -2.23
N LEU A 46 -3.17 -1.26 -1.43
CA LEU A 46 -2.27 -0.17 -1.83
C LEU A 46 -0.87 -0.42 -1.28
N HIS A 47 0.09 -0.62 -2.17
CA HIS A 47 1.46 -1.02 -1.83
C HIS A 47 2.34 0.11 -1.27
N GLY A 48 3.43 -0.26 -0.62
CA GLY A 48 4.47 0.64 -0.14
C GLY A 48 5.42 1.11 -1.23
N PHE A 49 6.37 1.98 -0.86
CA PHE A 49 7.28 2.67 -1.79
C PHE A 49 8.20 1.74 -2.62
N ASN A 50 8.47 0.53 -2.14
CA ASN A 50 9.26 -0.47 -2.88
C ASN A 50 8.37 -1.57 -3.48
N GLY A 51 7.06 -1.39 -3.53
CA GLY A 51 6.10 -2.41 -3.93
C GLY A 51 5.44 -2.16 -5.28
N SER A 52 4.56 -3.08 -5.62
CA SER A 52 3.62 -3.03 -6.73
C SER A 52 2.40 -3.88 -6.37
N SER A 53 1.46 -4.05 -7.29
CA SER A 53 0.33 -4.99 -7.13
C SER A 53 0.78 -6.42 -6.81
N LYS A 54 2.00 -6.82 -7.20
CA LYS A 54 2.59 -8.12 -6.87
C LYS A 54 2.85 -8.34 -5.38
N SER A 55 3.04 -7.26 -4.60
CA SER A 55 3.27 -7.34 -3.15
C SER A 55 2.18 -8.13 -2.43
N TRP A 56 0.99 -8.21 -2.98
CA TRP A 56 -0.20 -8.75 -2.36
C TRP A 56 -0.51 -10.20 -2.75
N ALA A 57 0.50 -10.95 -3.22
CA ALA A 57 0.32 -12.33 -3.66
C ALA A 57 -0.25 -13.25 -2.57
N CYS A 58 0.17 -13.11 -1.31
CA CYS A 58 -0.38 -13.85 -0.18
C CYS A 58 -1.85 -13.50 0.08
N GLN A 59 -2.24 -12.24 -0.11
CA GLN A 59 -3.60 -11.77 0.11
C GLN A 59 -4.55 -12.24 -0.99
N PHE A 60 -4.11 -12.27 -2.24
CA PHE A 60 -4.88 -12.90 -3.32
C PHE A 60 -5.16 -14.37 -3.07
N ALA A 61 -4.16 -15.10 -2.56
CA ALA A 61 -4.32 -16.52 -2.24
C ALA A 61 -5.27 -16.75 -1.06
N HIS A 62 -5.26 -15.86 -0.06
CA HIS A 62 -6.05 -16.01 1.16
C HIS A 62 -7.51 -15.55 0.98
N PHE A 63 -7.73 -14.35 0.46
CA PHE A 63 -9.06 -13.73 0.35
C PHE A 63 -9.79 -14.11 -0.94
N ASN A 64 -9.78 -15.39 -1.29
CA ASN A 64 -10.38 -15.91 -2.52
C ASN A 64 -11.93 -15.84 -2.56
N ASN A 65 -12.55 -15.53 -1.43
CA ASN A 65 -14.00 -15.33 -1.27
C ASN A 65 -14.39 -13.83 -1.23
N HIS A 66 -13.46 -12.93 -1.47
CA HIS A 66 -13.67 -11.49 -1.66
C HIS A 66 -13.28 -11.09 -3.09
N THR A 67 -13.82 -9.98 -3.56
CA THR A 67 -13.19 -9.25 -4.66
C THR A 67 -11.94 -8.61 -4.12
N VAL A 68 -10.77 -9.05 -4.60
CA VAL A 68 -9.45 -8.52 -4.23
C VAL A 68 -8.92 -7.70 -5.40
N ILE A 69 -8.56 -6.46 -5.13
CA ILE A 69 -7.96 -5.54 -6.10
C ILE A 69 -6.63 -5.06 -5.53
N ALA A 70 -5.55 -5.23 -6.28
CA ALA A 70 -4.26 -4.66 -5.95
C ALA A 70 -3.85 -3.66 -7.03
N ILE A 71 -3.59 -2.42 -6.63
CA ILE A 71 -3.34 -1.31 -7.54
C ILE A 71 -1.85 -1.00 -7.57
N ASP A 72 -1.30 -0.84 -8.77
CA ASP A 72 0.00 -0.18 -8.94
C ASP A 72 -0.25 1.33 -8.84
N ALA A 73 0.19 1.95 -7.76
CA ALA A 73 0.02 3.39 -7.57
C ALA A 73 0.63 4.17 -8.75
N PRO A 74 0.07 5.33 -9.16
CA PRO A 74 0.65 6.15 -10.21
C PRO A 74 2.16 6.33 -10.11
N GLY A 75 2.86 6.01 -11.22
CA GLY A 75 4.32 5.94 -11.31
C GLY A 75 4.93 4.56 -11.06
N PHE A 76 4.21 3.62 -10.45
CA PHE A 76 4.67 2.27 -10.12
C PHE A 76 4.10 1.22 -11.08
N GLY A 77 4.72 0.03 -11.09
CA GLY A 77 4.33 -1.04 -12.01
C GLY A 77 4.25 -0.52 -13.45
N GLU A 78 3.10 -0.70 -14.11
CA GLU A 78 2.85 -0.15 -15.45
C GLU A 78 2.01 1.14 -15.42
N SER A 79 1.65 1.66 -14.23
CA SER A 79 0.90 2.90 -14.09
C SER A 79 1.71 4.11 -14.54
N GLN A 80 1.05 5.03 -15.24
CA GLN A 80 1.63 6.32 -15.57
C GLN A 80 1.80 7.18 -14.32
N SER A 81 2.83 8.01 -14.28
CA SER A 81 3.01 8.98 -13.21
C SER A 81 2.04 10.16 -13.35
N VAL A 82 1.71 10.79 -12.22
CA VAL A 82 0.89 12.00 -12.16
C VAL A 82 1.62 13.10 -11.42
N GLU A 83 1.35 14.33 -11.79
CA GLU A 83 1.77 15.51 -11.04
C GLU A 83 0.72 15.89 -9.99
N GLY A 84 1.10 16.61 -8.94
CA GLY A 84 0.17 17.06 -7.88
C GLY A 84 0.26 16.31 -6.57
N GLY A 85 1.18 15.34 -6.47
CA GLY A 85 1.48 14.66 -5.21
C GLY A 85 0.42 13.64 -4.78
N MET A 86 0.28 13.41 -3.47
CA MET A 86 -0.55 12.32 -2.96
C MET A 86 -2.05 12.52 -3.24
N VAL A 87 -2.52 13.75 -3.34
CA VAL A 87 -3.94 14.02 -3.65
C VAL A 87 -4.25 13.61 -5.08
N ALA A 88 -3.42 13.98 -6.05
CA ALA A 88 -3.61 13.58 -7.44
C ALA A 88 -3.52 12.05 -7.61
N ILE A 89 -2.62 11.39 -6.88
CA ILE A 89 -2.56 9.92 -6.83
C ILE A 89 -3.88 9.34 -6.28
N ALA A 90 -4.45 9.95 -5.24
CA ALA A 90 -5.71 9.52 -4.64
C ALA A 90 -6.88 9.69 -5.62
N ASP A 91 -6.92 10.77 -6.39
CA ASP A 91 -7.96 11.02 -7.39
C ASP A 91 -7.98 9.93 -8.48
N GLU A 92 -6.80 9.53 -8.99
CA GLU A 92 -6.68 8.44 -9.98
C GLU A 92 -7.11 7.08 -9.40
N VAL A 93 -6.68 6.80 -8.17
CA VAL A 93 -7.04 5.55 -7.49
C VAL A 93 -8.54 5.51 -7.18
N ALA A 94 -9.14 6.62 -6.75
CA ALA A 94 -10.58 6.70 -6.51
C ALA A 94 -11.39 6.48 -7.80
N ALA A 95 -10.97 7.08 -8.92
CA ALA A 95 -11.61 6.89 -10.22
C ALA A 95 -11.54 5.42 -10.68
N LEU A 96 -10.38 4.77 -10.51
CA LEU A 96 -10.23 3.34 -10.80
C LEU A 96 -11.18 2.50 -9.94
N ILE A 97 -11.19 2.70 -8.62
CA ILE A 97 -12.06 1.94 -7.70
C ILE A 97 -13.53 2.11 -8.11
N ALA A 98 -13.98 3.34 -8.37
CA ALA A 98 -15.35 3.62 -8.77
C ALA A 98 -15.73 2.97 -10.11
N SER A 99 -14.78 2.72 -11.01
CA SER A 99 -15.03 2.02 -12.27
C SER A 99 -15.17 0.50 -12.11
N LEU A 100 -14.59 -0.07 -11.03
CA LEU A 100 -14.53 -1.52 -10.82
C LEU A 100 -15.56 -2.03 -9.80
N VAL A 101 -15.94 -1.21 -8.82
CA VAL A 101 -16.74 -1.63 -7.68
C VAL A 101 -17.92 -0.70 -7.48
N SER A 102 -19.13 -1.24 -7.48
CA SER A 102 -20.36 -0.51 -7.15
C SER A 102 -20.81 -0.70 -5.69
N GLY A 103 -20.15 -1.60 -4.94
CA GLY A 103 -20.47 -1.97 -3.57
C GLY A 103 -19.52 -1.38 -2.53
N GLU A 104 -19.54 -1.98 -1.34
CA GLU A 104 -18.68 -1.60 -0.22
C GLU A 104 -17.21 -1.92 -0.51
N VAL A 105 -16.31 -1.02 -0.11
CA VAL A 105 -14.87 -1.14 -0.34
C VAL A 105 -14.11 -0.94 0.97
N VAL A 106 -13.20 -1.86 1.28
CA VAL A 106 -12.23 -1.72 2.36
C VAL A 106 -10.86 -1.45 1.76
N ILE A 107 -10.25 -0.35 2.17
CA ILE A 107 -8.92 0.05 1.70
C ILE A 107 -7.85 -0.47 2.67
N ILE A 108 -6.90 -1.23 2.17
CA ILE A 108 -5.75 -1.72 2.93
C ILE A 108 -4.49 -1.08 2.37
N GLY A 109 -3.91 -0.13 3.10
CA GLY A 109 -2.72 0.59 2.67
C GLY A 109 -1.50 0.27 3.52
N HIS A 110 -0.41 -0.12 2.86
CA HIS A 110 0.87 -0.37 3.52
C HIS A 110 1.87 0.77 3.27
N SER A 111 2.51 1.27 4.31
CA SER A 111 3.58 2.29 4.24
C SER A 111 3.14 3.52 3.42
N MET A 112 3.72 3.79 2.25
CA MET A 112 3.25 4.82 1.31
C MET A 112 1.77 4.63 0.94
N GLY A 113 1.33 3.40 0.68
CA GLY A 113 -0.08 3.08 0.42
C GLY A 113 -0.99 3.40 1.61
N GLY A 114 -0.46 3.34 2.83
CA GLY A 114 -1.18 3.78 4.04
C GLY A 114 -1.35 5.30 4.10
N MET A 115 -0.37 6.07 3.62
CA MET A 115 -0.54 7.53 3.46
C MET A 115 -1.58 7.86 2.39
N LEU A 116 -1.55 7.11 1.27
CA LEU A 116 -2.55 7.23 0.22
C LEU A 116 -3.96 6.88 0.72
N ALA A 117 -4.10 5.82 1.52
CA ALA A 117 -5.37 5.44 2.15
C ALA A 117 -5.93 6.52 3.10
N GLN A 118 -5.06 7.23 3.84
CA GLN A 118 -5.46 8.37 4.65
C GLN A 118 -6.03 9.52 3.81
N VAL A 119 -5.37 9.84 2.68
CA VAL A 119 -5.84 10.88 1.76
C VAL A 119 -7.16 10.45 1.11
N LEU A 120 -7.26 9.21 0.60
CA LEU A 120 -8.49 8.65 0.02
C LEU A 120 -9.66 8.74 1.00
N GLY A 121 -9.48 8.29 2.24
CA GLY A 121 -10.53 8.34 3.27
C GLY A 121 -11.02 9.74 3.58
N ALA A 122 -10.16 10.75 3.44
CA ALA A 122 -10.50 12.14 3.70
C ALA A 122 -11.09 12.87 2.50
N THR A 123 -10.63 12.59 1.28
CA THR A 123 -11.03 13.31 0.05
C THR A 123 -12.11 12.59 -0.74
N HIS A 124 -12.19 11.26 -0.60
CA HIS A 124 -13.17 10.39 -1.26
C HIS A 124 -13.89 9.47 -0.25
N PRO A 125 -14.54 10.01 0.79
CA PRO A 125 -15.11 9.21 1.88
C PRO A 125 -16.16 8.19 1.40
N ALA A 126 -16.88 8.48 0.32
CA ALA A 126 -17.85 7.56 -0.27
C ALA A 126 -17.23 6.29 -0.85
N THR A 127 -15.93 6.29 -1.13
CA THR A 127 -15.19 5.12 -1.64
C THR A 127 -14.76 4.18 -0.52
N CYS A 128 -14.76 4.62 0.73
CA CYS A 128 -14.13 3.90 1.84
C CYS A 128 -15.15 3.48 2.89
N GLN A 129 -15.54 2.20 2.91
CA GLN A 129 -16.36 1.61 3.99
C GLN A 129 -15.55 1.43 5.27
N ALA A 130 -14.30 1.02 5.15
CA ALA A 130 -13.34 0.92 6.24
C ALA A 130 -11.91 1.06 5.70
N ILE A 131 -10.96 1.38 6.58
CA ILE A 131 -9.56 1.63 6.21
C ILE A 131 -8.62 0.88 7.16
N ILE A 132 -7.64 0.18 6.60
CA ILE A 132 -6.54 -0.45 7.34
C ILE A 132 -5.24 0.24 6.96
N LEU A 133 -4.56 0.79 7.96
CA LEU A 133 -3.29 1.50 7.84
C LEU A 133 -2.17 0.62 8.41
N SER A 134 -1.38 -0.01 7.54
CA SER A 134 -0.32 -0.94 7.94
C SER A 134 1.06 -0.28 7.85
N CYS A 135 1.82 -0.30 8.95
CA CYS A 135 3.21 0.15 9.02
C CYS A 135 3.43 1.50 8.31
N THR A 136 2.66 2.53 8.69
CA THR A 136 2.62 3.83 8.00
C THR A 136 2.69 5.01 8.97
N HIS A 137 2.76 6.23 8.41
CA HIS A 137 2.83 7.49 9.14
C HIS A 137 2.10 8.62 8.38
N LYS A 138 2.14 9.85 8.92
CA LYS A 138 1.40 11.01 8.38
C LYS A 138 2.05 11.74 7.19
N GLY A 139 3.12 11.22 6.62
CA GLY A 139 3.92 11.96 5.64
C GLY A 139 5.12 12.66 6.30
N ARG A 140 5.87 13.44 5.50
CA ARG A 140 7.11 14.09 5.95
C ARG A 140 6.95 15.59 6.20
N ALA A 141 5.84 16.18 5.77
CA ALA A 141 5.47 17.58 6.00
C ALA A 141 6.55 18.60 5.62
N GLN A 142 7.37 18.29 4.61
CA GLN A 142 8.37 19.26 4.15
C GLN A 142 7.67 20.42 3.42
N PRO A 143 8.15 21.66 3.55
CA PRO A 143 7.60 22.78 2.81
C PRO A 143 7.57 22.53 1.30
N PHE A 144 6.47 22.88 0.65
CA PHE A 144 6.34 22.72 -0.81
C PHE A 144 7.45 23.51 -1.53
N GLY A 145 8.04 22.90 -2.56
CA GLY A 145 9.16 23.47 -3.30
C GLY A 145 10.56 23.21 -2.68
N SER A 146 10.64 22.55 -1.50
CA SER A 146 11.93 22.09 -0.99
C SER A 146 12.57 21.10 -1.98
N PRO A 147 13.91 21.04 -2.08
CA PRO A 147 14.57 20.01 -2.87
C PRO A 147 14.18 18.61 -2.39
N LEU A 148 14.14 17.64 -3.30
CA LEU A 148 13.94 16.24 -2.92
C LEU A 148 15.00 15.80 -1.91
N GLY A 149 14.56 15.11 -0.87
CA GLY A 149 15.43 14.66 0.20
C GLY A 149 16.54 13.73 -0.29
N ALA A 150 17.69 13.79 0.36
CA ALA A 150 18.90 13.05 -0.02
C ALA A 150 18.61 11.53 -0.19
N ALA A 151 17.78 10.94 0.66
CA ALA A 151 17.43 9.52 0.56
C ALA A 151 16.64 9.17 -0.72
N VAL A 152 15.83 10.09 -1.27
CA VAL A 152 15.14 9.89 -2.55
C VAL A 152 16.12 10.02 -3.71
N LEU A 153 16.98 11.03 -3.67
CA LEU A 153 18.03 11.24 -4.69
C LEU A 153 19.00 10.06 -4.74
N GLU A 154 19.44 9.55 -3.58
CA GLU A 154 20.29 8.35 -3.49
C GLU A 154 19.59 7.14 -4.15
N ARG A 155 18.30 6.93 -3.90
CA ARG A 155 17.54 5.84 -4.52
C ARG A 155 17.48 5.96 -6.03
N ILE A 156 17.29 7.17 -6.55
CA ILE A 156 17.29 7.43 -7.99
C ILE A 156 18.65 7.07 -8.58
N GLN A 157 19.74 7.58 -8.01
CA GLN A 157 21.11 7.30 -8.46
C GLN A 157 21.42 5.79 -8.44
N GLN A 158 21.05 5.11 -7.36
CA GLN A 158 21.25 3.66 -7.24
C GLN A 158 20.43 2.90 -8.30
N ARG A 159 19.18 3.31 -8.54
CA ARG A 159 18.30 2.65 -9.52
C ARG A 159 18.78 2.84 -10.97
N GLU A 160 19.42 3.98 -11.26
CA GLU A 160 19.97 4.28 -12.60
C GLU A 160 21.21 3.44 -12.95
N VAL A 161 21.95 2.93 -11.95
CA VAL A 161 23.23 2.24 -12.17
C VAL A 161 23.22 0.76 -11.77
N MET A 162 22.23 0.31 -10.98
CA MET A 162 22.13 -1.08 -10.51
C MET A 162 21.17 -1.88 -11.38
N ASP A 163 21.47 -3.16 -11.55
CA ASP A 163 20.48 -4.12 -12.06
C ASP A 163 19.35 -4.36 -11.05
N ASP A 164 18.24 -4.93 -11.54
CA ASP A 164 17.03 -5.14 -10.75
C ASP A 164 17.28 -5.99 -9.49
N ALA A 165 18.02 -7.09 -9.63
CA ALA A 165 18.29 -8.00 -8.51
C ALA A 165 19.12 -7.33 -7.42
N SER A 166 20.22 -6.66 -7.81
CA SER A 166 21.10 -5.94 -6.87
C SER A 166 20.37 -4.80 -6.18
N TYR A 167 19.57 -4.02 -6.93
CA TYR A 167 18.78 -2.95 -6.36
C TYR A 167 17.72 -3.47 -5.39
N GLY A 168 16.99 -4.53 -5.75
CA GLY A 168 15.97 -5.14 -4.91
C GLY A 168 16.53 -5.62 -3.58
N VAL A 169 17.64 -6.37 -3.59
CA VAL A 169 18.31 -6.84 -2.36
C VAL A 169 18.75 -5.66 -1.47
N LEU A 170 19.32 -4.60 -2.07
CA LEU A 170 19.71 -3.41 -1.33
C LEU A 170 18.51 -2.72 -0.66
N ARG A 171 17.35 -2.66 -1.33
CA ARG A 171 16.15 -2.02 -0.77
C ARG A 171 15.55 -2.80 0.38
N VAL A 172 15.44 -4.11 0.21
CA VAL A 172 14.87 -5.01 1.23
C VAL A 172 15.77 -5.08 2.45
N GLY A 173 17.09 -5.15 2.28
CA GLY A 173 18.05 -5.14 3.38
C GLY A 173 18.02 -3.87 4.25
N LYS A 174 17.50 -2.75 3.72
CA LYS A 174 17.25 -1.52 4.49
C LYS A 174 15.84 -1.44 5.11
N MET A 175 14.98 -2.38 4.77
CA MET A 175 13.57 -2.39 5.17
C MET A 175 13.27 -3.39 6.28
N LEU A 176 13.92 -4.53 6.26
CA LEU A 176 13.72 -5.62 7.20
C LEU A 176 14.84 -5.67 8.25
N SER A 177 14.54 -6.28 9.39
CA SER A 177 15.49 -6.49 10.49
C SER A 177 15.39 -7.91 11.01
N GLY A 178 16.46 -8.37 11.68
CA GLY A 178 16.51 -9.72 12.25
C GLY A 178 16.74 -10.83 11.23
N GLU A 179 16.40 -12.04 11.60
CA GLU A 179 16.51 -13.23 10.75
C GLU A 179 15.24 -13.39 9.93
N ILE A 180 15.35 -13.17 8.63
CA ILE A 180 14.22 -13.19 7.69
C ILE A 180 14.27 -14.49 6.88
N ASP A 181 13.09 -15.10 6.66
CA ASP A 181 12.97 -16.25 5.75
C ASP A 181 13.56 -15.88 4.38
N PRO A 182 14.53 -16.64 3.86
CA PRO A 182 15.13 -16.38 2.56
C PRO A 182 14.14 -16.28 1.40
N GLN A 183 12.98 -16.96 1.49
CA GLN A 183 11.94 -16.88 0.47
C GLN A 183 11.20 -15.52 0.53
N VAL A 184 10.93 -15.02 1.73
CA VAL A 184 10.38 -13.65 1.93
C VAL A 184 11.34 -12.61 1.40
N MET A 185 12.64 -12.75 1.73
CA MET A 185 13.68 -11.85 1.25
C MET A 185 13.75 -11.85 -0.28
N ALA A 186 13.77 -13.03 -0.91
CA ALA A 186 13.83 -13.17 -2.37
C ALA A 186 12.58 -12.58 -3.05
N PHE A 187 11.39 -12.85 -2.50
CA PHE A 187 10.13 -12.30 -3.01
C PHE A 187 10.13 -10.77 -2.97
N LEU A 188 10.42 -10.19 -1.81
CA LEU A 188 10.44 -8.74 -1.66
C LEU A 188 11.50 -8.08 -2.52
N ALA A 189 12.68 -8.70 -2.65
CA ALA A 189 13.76 -8.19 -3.49
C ALA A 189 13.36 -8.22 -4.98
N ALA A 190 12.69 -9.28 -5.44
CA ALA A 190 12.20 -9.34 -6.81
C ALA A 190 11.19 -8.21 -7.10
N VAL A 191 10.22 -8.00 -6.20
CA VAL A 191 9.23 -6.92 -6.36
C VAL A 191 9.89 -5.54 -6.29
N ALA A 192 10.78 -5.30 -5.34
CA ALA A 192 11.47 -4.02 -5.17
C ALA A 192 12.43 -3.69 -6.32
N GLY A 193 12.99 -4.73 -6.95
CA GLY A 193 13.88 -4.58 -8.11
C GLY A 193 13.19 -4.01 -9.35
N GLU A 194 11.90 -4.23 -9.49
CA GLU A 194 11.11 -3.77 -10.64
C GLU A 194 10.73 -2.27 -10.58
N ILE A 195 11.02 -1.58 -9.47
CA ILE A 195 10.64 -0.16 -9.35
C ILE A 195 11.33 0.68 -10.41
N ARG A 196 10.57 1.55 -11.07
CA ARG A 196 11.09 2.50 -12.05
C ARG A 196 11.54 3.80 -11.38
N VAL A 197 12.50 4.51 -12.00
CA VAL A 197 12.97 5.83 -11.54
C VAL A 197 11.78 6.81 -11.41
N GLU A 198 10.83 6.74 -12.33
CA GLU A 198 9.60 7.56 -12.29
C GLU A 198 8.77 7.31 -11.02
N GLY A 199 8.63 6.04 -10.60
CA GLY A 199 7.94 5.69 -9.35
C GLY A 199 8.67 6.23 -8.13
N ILE A 200 10.02 6.18 -8.13
CA ILE A 200 10.82 6.77 -7.06
C ILE A 200 10.62 8.29 -6.99
N ARG A 201 10.57 8.97 -8.13
CA ARG A 201 10.34 10.43 -8.19
C ARG A 201 8.92 10.78 -7.75
N CYS A 202 7.91 10.14 -8.34
CA CYS A 202 6.49 10.39 -8.05
C CYS A 202 6.15 10.12 -6.59
N GLY A 203 6.44 8.92 -6.09
CA GLY A 203 6.18 8.54 -4.69
C GLY A 203 7.04 9.33 -3.70
N GLY A 204 8.32 9.58 -4.03
CA GLY A 204 9.22 10.40 -3.21
C GLY A 204 8.70 11.83 -3.04
N PHE A 205 8.26 12.47 -4.13
CA PHE A 205 7.61 13.76 -4.13
C PHE A 205 6.32 13.74 -3.31
N ALA A 206 5.44 12.78 -3.60
CA ALA A 206 4.15 12.66 -2.93
C ALA A 206 4.29 12.53 -1.40
N MET A 207 5.23 11.71 -0.91
CA MET A 207 5.47 11.53 0.53
C MET A 207 6.17 12.71 1.19
N GLN A 208 7.05 13.41 0.45
CA GLN A 208 7.88 14.48 1.02
C GLN A 208 7.06 15.68 1.47
N TYR A 209 6.10 16.10 0.65
CA TYR A 209 5.29 17.29 0.95
C TYR A 209 3.99 16.98 1.67
N LEU A 210 3.65 15.69 1.81
CA LEU A 210 2.43 15.27 2.48
C LEU A 210 2.49 15.52 3.98
N ASP A 211 1.42 16.13 4.50
CA ASP A 211 1.05 16.15 5.91
C ASP A 211 -0.40 15.73 6.03
N THR A 212 -0.64 14.46 6.38
CA THR A 212 -2.01 13.96 6.53
C THR A 212 -2.68 14.43 7.81
N SER A 213 -1.97 15.07 8.75
CA SER A 213 -2.61 15.67 9.93
C SER A 213 -3.70 16.69 9.58
N LEU A 214 -3.64 17.24 8.35
CA LEU A 214 -4.64 18.15 7.79
C LEU A 214 -5.90 17.43 7.26
N PHE A 215 -5.88 16.10 7.25
CA PHE A 215 -6.92 15.26 6.64
C PHE A 215 -7.57 14.28 7.64
N LEU A 216 -6.86 13.89 8.71
CA LEU A 216 -7.28 12.78 9.58
C LEU A 216 -8.66 12.99 10.21
N ASP A 217 -9.01 14.21 10.57
CA ASP A 217 -10.32 14.59 11.14
C ASP A 217 -11.48 14.47 10.14
N LYS A 218 -11.18 14.36 8.85
CA LYS A 218 -12.16 14.20 7.77
C LYS A 218 -12.44 12.73 7.45
N ILE A 219 -11.66 11.80 8.00
CA ILE A 219 -11.87 10.37 7.81
C ILE A 219 -13.03 9.92 8.69
N THR A 220 -14.15 9.62 8.07
CA THR A 220 -15.38 9.17 8.76
C THR A 220 -15.51 7.65 8.83
N ALA A 221 -14.83 6.92 7.95
CA ALA A 221 -14.82 5.47 7.94
C ALA A 221 -14.11 4.91 9.19
N PRO A 222 -14.53 3.73 9.70
CA PRO A 222 -13.75 3.01 10.71
C PRO A 222 -12.32 2.75 10.25
N VAL A 223 -11.34 2.98 11.17
CA VAL A 223 -9.91 2.80 10.86
C VAL A 223 -9.31 1.74 11.77
N ALA A 224 -8.48 0.87 11.18
CA ALA A 224 -7.52 0.05 11.91
C ALA A 224 -6.08 0.53 11.63
N ILE A 225 -5.22 0.49 12.65
CA ILE A 225 -3.78 0.74 12.52
C ILE A 225 -3.05 -0.54 12.91
N PHE A 226 -2.32 -1.13 11.97
CA PHE A 226 -1.45 -2.28 12.18
C PHE A 226 0.00 -1.82 12.31
N THR A 227 0.66 -2.24 13.38
CA THR A 227 2.06 -1.88 13.66
C THR A 227 2.88 -3.16 13.77
N GLY A 228 3.97 -3.25 13.06
CA GLY A 228 4.97 -4.30 13.25
C GLY A 228 5.80 -4.01 14.51
N GLY A 229 6.00 -5.03 15.35
CA GLY A 229 6.77 -4.90 16.58
C GLY A 229 8.23 -4.56 16.33
N ASP A 230 8.78 -5.12 15.24
CA ASP A 230 10.19 -4.99 14.82
C ASP A 230 10.37 -4.07 13.61
N ASP A 231 9.38 -3.20 13.32
CA ASP A 231 9.46 -2.25 12.19
C ASP A 231 10.57 -1.23 12.39
N VAL A 232 11.64 -1.35 11.60
CA VAL A 232 12.80 -0.44 11.60
C VAL A 232 12.63 0.80 10.72
N VAL A 233 11.59 0.83 9.90
CA VAL A 233 11.31 1.92 8.95
C VAL A 233 10.42 2.99 9.57
N ILE A 234 9.32 2.57 10.20
CA ILE A 234 8.39 3.49 10.87
C ILE A 234 8.81 3.64 12.33
N LYS A 235 9.41 4.78 12.64
CA LYS A 235 9.86 5.07 14.00
C LYS A 235 8.67 5.12 14.98
N PRO A 236 8.85 4.70 16.24
CA PRO A 236 7.81 4.69 17.27
C PRO A 236 7.07 6.02 17.40
N ASP A 237 7.79 7.15 17.36
CA ASP A 237 7.19 8.49 17.46
C ASP A 237 6.26 8.81 16.28
N ALA A 238 6.63 8.36 15.06
CA ALA A 238 5.79 8.56 13.88
C ALA A 238 4.51 7.72 13.95
N ALA A 239 4.61 6.46 14.41
CA ALA A 239 3.46 5.61 14.67
C ALA A 239 2.56 6.17 15.78
N ALA A 240 3.15 6.66 16.88
CA ALA A 240 2.41 7.30 17.98
C ALA A 240 1.68 8.57 17.52
N ALA A 241 2.32 9.38 16.66
CA ALA A 241 1.72 10.59 16.11
C ALA A 241 0.52 10.29 15.20
N LEU A 242 0.56 9.19 14.43
CA LEU A 242 -0.58 8.75 13.64
C LEU A 242 -1.72 8.28 14.55
N LYS A 243 -1.43 7.46 15.56
CA LYS A 243 -2.41 7.00 16.56
C LYS A 243 -3.10 8.17 17.27
N ALA A 244 -2.33 9.16 17.67
CA ALA A 244 -2.88 10.36 18.30
C ALA A 244 -3.81 11.17 17.37
N GLY A 245 -3.55 11.16 16.08
CA GLY A 245 -4.40 11.80 15.07
C GLY A 245 -5.68 11.03 14.71
N LEU A 246 -5.77 9.77 15.12
CA LEU A 246 -6.92 8.87 14.88
C LEU A 246 -7.33 8.17 16.18
N PRO A 247 -7.83 8.91 17.18
CA PRO A 247 -8.08 8.36 18.53
C PRO A 247 -9.15 7.27 18.57
N GLN A 248 -10.01 7.20 17.54
CA GLN A 248 -11.06 6.18 17.42
C GLN A 248 -10.59 4.93 16.64
N ALA A 249 -9.35 4.93 16.12
CA ALA A 249 -8.86 3.79 15.37
C ALA A 249 -8.62 2.56 16.25
N HIS A 250 -8.89 1.39 15.69
CA HIS A 250 -8.53 0.12 16.31
C HIS A 250 -7.04 -0.14 16.10
N HIS A 251 -6.34 -0.64 17.14
CA HIS A 251 -4.90 -0.87 17.08
C HIS A 251 -4.57 -2.35 17.19
N TRP A 252 -3.74 -2.85 16.27
CA TRP A 252 -3.13 -4.18 16.32
C TRP A 252 -1.61 -4.07 16.29
N LEU A 253 -0.97 -4.71 17.26
CA LEU A 253 0.45 -4.95 17.25
C LEU A 253 0.70 -6.37 16.70
N LEU A 254 1.40 -6.46 15.59
CA LEU A 254 1.90 -7.70 15.04
C LEU A 254 3.29 -7.91 15.65
N ALA A 255 3.35 -8.72 16.72
CA ALA A 255 4.60 -8.98 17.43
C ALA A 255 5.57 -9.74 16.51
N ASP A 256 6.87 -9.55 16.72
CA ASP A 256 7.95 -10.24 16.00
C ASP A 256 7.88 -10.10 14.46
N VAL A 257 7.25 -9.03 13.97
CA VAL A 257 7.06 -8.72 12.54
C VAL A 257 7.62 -7.33 12.25
N GLY A 258 8.36 -7.21 11.16
CA GLY A 258 8.98 -5.97 10.73
C GLY A 258 8.09 -5.09 9.86
N HIS A 259 8.70 -4.45 8.84
CA HIS A 259 8.01 -3.47 8.01
C HIS A 259 7.11 -4.08 6.94
N ALA A 260 7.23 -5.37 6.61
CA ALA A 260 6.43 -6.00 5.55
C ALA A 260 5.54 -7.14 6.09
N PRO A 261 4.62 -6.86 7.04
CA PRO A 261 3.81 -7.89 7.70
C PRO A 261 2.98 -8.73 6.73
N TYR A 262 2.59 -8.17 5.60
CA TYR A 262 1.80 -8.84 4.56
C TYR A 262 2.49 -10.07 3.93
N CYS A 263 3.80 -10.23 4.16
CA CYS A 263 4.57 -11.39 3.70
C CYS A 263 5.51 -11.95 4.77
N GLU A 264 6.00 -11.18 5.74
CA GLU A 264 6.81 -11.69 6.86
C GLU A 264 5.99 -12.66 7.72
N ASP A 265 4.76 -12.30 8.06
CA ASP A 265 3.76 -13.17 8.68
C ASP A 265 2.38 -12.92 8.05
N ALA A 266 2.21 -13.40 6.82
CA ALA A 266 0.97 -13.23 6.08
C ALA A 266 -0.25 -13.82 6.80
N ALA A 267 -0.06 -14.88 7.59
CA ALA A 267 -1.15 -15.52 8.33
C ALA A 267 -1.70 -14.58 9.42
N SER A 268 -0.83 -14.04 10.27
CA SER A 268 -1.24 -13.08 11.32
C SER A 268 -1.77 -11.78 10.73
N PHE A 269 -1.17 -11.31 9.62
CA PHE A 269 -1.65 -10.11 8.92
C PHE A 269 -3.06 -10.30 8.37
N ASN A 270 -3.33 -11.42 7.70
CA ASN A 270 -4.65 -11.73 7.15
C ASN A 270 -5.69 -11.94 8.24
N ALA A 271 -5.35 -12.65 9.32
CA ALA A 271 -6.23 -12.83 10.48
C ALA A 271 -6.60 -11.48 11.15
N ALA A 272 -5.66 -10.53 11.22
CA ALA A 272 -5.94 -9.19 11.73
C ALA A 272 -6.89 -8.41 10.82
N ILE A 273 -6.78 -8.55 9.50
CA ILE A 273 -7.76 -7.99 8.55
C ILE A 273 -9.15 -8.58 8.81
N GLU A 274 -9.27 -9.91 8.86
CA GLU A 274 -10.55 -10.59 9.12
C GLU A 274 -11.18 -10.13 10.44
N ALA A 275 -10.40 -10.10 11.51
CA ALA A 275 -10.87 -9.65 12.83
C ALA A 275 -11.37 -8.19 12.82
N PHE A 276 -10.75 -7.33 12.02
CA PHE A 276 -11.25 -5.96 11.84
C PHE A 276 -12.54 -5.92 11.02
N LEU A 277 -12.61 -6.68 9.93
CA LEU A 277 -13.81 -6.77 9.09
C LEU A 277 -15.01 -7.28 9.91
N ASP A 278 -14.84 -8.35 10.68
CA ASP A 278 -15.89 -8.90 11.56
C ASP A 278 -16.39 -7.85 12.55
N LYS A 279 -15.48 -7.01 13.09
CA LYS A 279 -15.81 -5.99 14.08
C LYS A 279 -16.59 -4.81 13.51
N VAL A 280 -16.30 -4.39 12.28
CA VAL A 280 -16.86 -3.15 11.68
C VAL A 280 -17.99 -3.42 10.69
N LEU A 281 -18.08 -4.63 10.18
CA LEU A 281 -19.11 -5.05 9.20
C LEU A 281 -20.16 -5.98 9.82
N ALA A 282 -20.03 -6.39 11.08
CA ALA A 282 -21.07 -7.12 11.81
C ALA A 282 -22.34 -6.23 11.88
N ARG A 283 -23.35 -6.57 11.07
CA ARG A 283 -24.69 -5.94 11.05
C ARG A 283 -25.65 -6.74 11.90
#